data_382ed553ed6995301742eb22b43294f3
#
_entry.id   382ed553ed6995301742eb22b43294f3
#
_cell.length_a   1.000
_cell.length_b   1.000
_cell.length_c   1.000
_cell.angle_alpha   90.00
_cell.angle_beta   90.00
_cell.angle_gamma   90.00
#
_symmetry.space_group_name_H-M   'P 1'
#
loop_
_entity.id
_entity.type
_entity.pdbx_description
1 polymer ?
#
loop_
_entity_poly.entity_id
_entity_poly.type
_entity_poly.pdbx_seq_one_letter_code
_entity_poly.pdbx_strand_id
1 'polypeptide(L)'
;MTNKLKHAVATLAIALSAVADAQAGEWIRINQLGYLPKATKVAVMMCEDTPEVKTFEIRDAFTDKVVLSSDNVRATGPLGNMKATFRLCFSTLDLQGTYYIKVGNCRSDVFPINGQVYHGTADFTLRYMRQQRCGWNPYIKDFCHQKDGIIKNHPTKEGQHLDVRGGWHDAADLLQYTTTSANAIYQMMFAYMQNPSAFADQYKADGTPGSNGIPDIVDEIYWGLQWLDRMNPERGELYNQIADDRDHVAMKLPNYDPADYGWGKNADRPVYFVDGKPQQRGKYM
;
A
#
# COMPACT_ATOMS: atom_id res chain seq x y z
N MET A 1 -15.86 53.39 -46.98
CA MET A 1 -16.01 53.79 -45.56
C MET A 1 -16.20 52.53 -44.75
N THR A 2 -15.14 52.04 -44.14
CA THR A 2 -15.08 50.75 -43.44
C THR A 2 -15.01 50.97 -41.94
N ASN A 3 -16.09 50.67 -41.24
CA ASN A 3 -16.15 50.71 -39.79
C ASN A 3 -15.46 49.48 -39.23
N LYS A 4 -14.29 49.69 -38.63
CA LYS A 4 -13.62 48.65 -37.85
C LYS A 4 -14.20 48.62 -36.43
N LEU A 5 -15.07 47.65 -36.20
CA LEU A 5 -15.58 47.33 -34.87
C LEU A 5 -14.45 46.66 -34.05
N LYS A 6 -13.89 47.39 -33.12
CA LYS A 6 -12.91 46.86 -32.16
C LYS A 6 -13.64 46.06 -31.11
N HIS A 7 -13.56 44.74 -31.19
CA HIS A 7 -13.98 43.87 -30.11
C HIS A 7 -12.90 43.89 -29.03
N ALA A 8 -13.17 44.58 -27.94
CA ALA A 8 -12.40 44.48 -26.73
C ALA A 8 -12.82 43.14 -26.05
N VAL A 9 -11.99 42.14 -26.20
CA VAL A 9 -12.09 40.91 -25.40
C VAL A 9 -11.57 41.27 -24.02
N ALA A 10 -12.46 41.55 -23.09
CA ALA A 10 -12.15 41.62 -21.68
C ALA A 10 -11.83 40.22 -21.21
N THR A 11 -10.56 39.87 -21.15
CA THR A 11 -10.09 38.63 -20.47
C THR A 11 -10.27 38.85 -18.99
N LEU A 12 -11.38 38.35 -18.44
CA LEU A 12 -11.59 38.25 -17.01
C LEU A 12 -10.63 37.19 -16.49
N ALA A 13 -9.44 37.62 -16.10
CA ALA A 13 -8.53 36.82 -15.33
C ALA A 13 -9.17 36.65 -13.93
N ILE A 14 -9.92 35.56 -13.74
CA ILE A 14 -10.26 35.06 -12.40
C ILE A 14 -8.93 34.55 -11.84
N ALA A 15 -8.21 35.43 -11.18
CA ALA A 15 -7.17 35.05 -10.25
C ALA A 15 -7.90 34.31 -9.11
N LEU A 16 -8.03 32.97 -9.23
CA LEU A 16 -8.16 32.10 -8.07
C LEU A 16 -6.85 32.24 -7.29
N SER A 17 -6.76 33.31 -6.50
CA SER A 17 -5.87 33.32 -5.36
C SER A 17 -6.49 32.31 -4.38
N ALA A 18 -6.15 31.03 -4.54
CA ALA A 18 -6.09 30.14 -3.42
C ALA A 18 -5.03 30.73 -2.50
N VAL A 19 -5.44 31.66 -1.66
CA VAL A 19 -4.70 32.02 -0.46
C VAL A 19 -4.82 30.77 0.40
N ALA A 20 -3.97 29.79 0.12
CA ALA A 20 -3.51 28.90 1.15
C ALA A 20 -2.74 29.84 2.09
N ASP A 21 -3.40 30.37 3.11
CA ASP A 21 -2.75 30.73 4.36
C ASP A 21 -2.20 29.45 4.97
N ALA A 22 -1.28 28.84 4.26
CA ALA A 22 -0.35 27.90 4.86
C ALA A 22 0.51 28.76 5.76
N GLN A 23 0.13 28.85 7.03
CA GLN A 23 1.03 29.32 8.05
C GLN A 23 2.24 28.39 7.92
N ALA A 24 3.31 28.92 7.30
CA ALA A 24 4.51 28.14 7.02
C ALA A 24 4.99 27.52 8.33
N GLY A 25 5.08 26.20 8.37
CA GLY A 25 5.59 25.48 9.51
C GLY A 25 4.59 24.82 10.45
N GLU A 26 3.30 24.80 10.16
CA GLU A 26 2.29 24.13 10.99
C GLU A 26 1.40 23.19 10.18
N TRP A 27 1.18 21.96 10.68
CA TRP A 27 0.33 20.97 10.03
C TRP A 27 -0.45 20.18 11.05
N ILE A 28 -1.72 19.89 10.74
CA ILE A 28 -2.54 18.94 11.50
C ILE A 28 -2.74 17.68 10.63
N ARG A 29 -2.23 16.55 11.10
CA ARG A 29 -2.37 15.25 10.46
C ARG A 29 -3.48 14.44 11.13
N ILE A 30 -4.31 13.85 10.29
CA ILE A 30 -5.48 13.05 10.69
C ILE A 30 -5.40 11.68 10.01
N ASN A 31 -6.24 10.74 10.43
CA ASN A 31 -6.51 9.56 9.62
C ASN A 31 -7.34 9.97 8.40
N GLN A 32 -6.74 9.89 7.22
CA GLN A 32 -7.38 10.31 5.96
C GLN A 32 -8.59 9.44 5.58
N LEU A 33 -8.66 8.19 6.02
CA LEU A 33 -9.86 7.35 5.88
C LEU A 33 -10.99 7.82 6.79
N GLY A 34 -10.68 8.50 7.90
CA GLY A 34 -11.61 8.95 8.91
C GLY A 34 -11.61 8.08 10.15
N TYR A 35 -12.67 8.16 10.93
CA TYR A 35 -12.77 7.53 12.25
C TYR A 35 -14.12 6.87 12.47
N LEU A 36 -14.14 5.74 13.18
CA LEU A 36 -15.36 5.16 13.69
C LEU A 36 -15.93 6.04 14.82
N PRO A 37 -17.25 6.16 14.97
CA PRO A 37 -17.86 7.04 15.98
C PRO A 37 -17.36 6.78 17.41
N LYS A 38 -17.29 5.53 17.83
CA LYS A 38 -16.90 5.14 19.20
C LYS A 38 -15.42 4.77 19.36
N ALA A 39 -14.60 4.93 18.32
CA ALA A 39 -13.17 4.66 18.41
C ALA A 39 -12.40 5.80 19.08
N THR A 40 -11.19 5.51 19.52
CA THR A 40 -10.22 6.54 19.89
C THR A 40 -9.89 7.40 18.66
N LYS A 41 -10.04 8.72 18.80
CA LYS A 41 -9.81 9.70 17.76
C LYS A 41 -8.73 10.68 18.19
N VAL A 42 -7.60 10.64 17.50
CA VAL A 42 -6.45 11.52 17.77
C VAL A 42 -5.94 12.06 16.44
N ALA A 43 -5.69 13.37 16.40
CA ALA A 43 -4.90 14.01 15.38
C ALA A 43 -3.53 14.42 15.94
N VAL A 44 -2.58 14.66 15.07
CA VAL A 44 -1.24 15.14 15.43
C VAL A 44 -0.99 16.49 14.78
N MET A 45 -0.79 17.51 15.59
CA MET A 45 -0.28 18.80 15.11
C MET A 45 1.25 18.78 15.19
N MET A 46 1.91 19.25 14.15
CA MET A 46 3.37 19.33 14.04
C MET A 46 3.74 20.75 13.66
N CYS A 47 4.77 21.30 14.33
CA CYS A 47 5.17 22.71 14.17
C CYS A 47 6.69 22.81 14.03
N GLU A 48 7.14 23.63 13.08
CA GLU A 48 8.56 24.01 12.96
C GLU A 48 9.01 24.96 14.08
N ASP A 49 8.07 25.65 14.71
CA ASP A 49 8.27 26.47 15.89
C ASP A 49 7.69 25.81 17.16
N THR A 50 7.70 26.52 18.28
CA THR A 50 7.20 26.07 19.56
C THR A 50 5.99 26.88 20.02
N PRO A 51 4.86 26.83 19.31
CA PRO A 51 3.66 27.56 19.71
C PRO A 51 3.08 27.01 21.00
N GLU A 52 2.34 27.84 21.71
CA GLU A 52 1.49 27.39 22.81
C GLU A 52 0.13 26.94 22.25
N VAL A 53 -0.16 25.63 22.32
CA VAL A 53 -1.43 25.06 21.87
C VAL A 53 -2.20 24.57 23.10
N LYS A 54 -3.26 25.30 23.47
CA LYS A 54 -4.11 24.98 24.62
C LYS A 54 -5.42 24.33 24.23
N THR A 55 -5.99 24.72 23.10
CA THR A 55 -7.31 24.28 22.64
C THR A 55 -7.32 24.05 21.14
N PHE A 56 -8.29 23.28 20.69
CA PHE A 56 -8.61 23.11 19.27
C PHE A 56 -10.12 23.02 19.06
N GLU A 57 -10.54 23.23 17.84
CA GLU A 57 -11.94 23.11 17.43
C GLU A 57 -12.08 22.00 16.39
N ILE A 58 -13.17 21.23 16.49
CA ILE A 58 -13.66 20.42 15.36
C ILE A 58 -14.83 21.20 14.76
N ARG A 59 -14.78 21.35 13.44
CA ARG A 59 -15.78 22.08 12.69
C ARG A 59 -16.43 21.21 11.64
N ASP A 60 -17.72 21.39 11.44
CA ASP A 60 -18.45 20.79 10.33
C ASP A 60 -17.90 21.34 9.00
N ALA A 61 -17.55 20.45 8.09
CA ALA A 61 -16.85 20.83 6.85
C ALA A 61 -17.74 21.60 5.86
N PHE A 62 -19.07 21.52 5.98
CA PHE A 62 -20.02 22.16 5.08
C PHE A 62 -20.54 23.49 5.62
N THR A 63 -20.76 23.54 6.92
CA THR A 63 -21.40 24.72 7.56
C THR A 63 -20.43 25.62 8.30
N ASP A 64 -19.19 25.16 8.49
CA ASP A 64 -18.14 25.81 9.29
C ASP A 64 -18.51 26.01 10.77
N LYS A 65 -19.59 25.38 11.25
CA LYS A 65 -19.99 25.46 12.65
C LYS A 65 -19.06 24.63 13.53
N VAL A 66 -18.73 25.18 14.69
CA VAL A 66 -17.99 24.43 15.72
C VAL A 66 -18.92 23.36 16.29
N VAL A 67 -18.50 22.11 16.22
CA VAL A 67 -19.21 20.95 16.79
C VAL A 67 -18.55 20.43 18.07
N LEU A 68 -17.28 20.74 18.28
CA LEU A 68 -16.53 20.44 19.49
C LEU A 68 -15.44 21.49 19.68
N SER A 69 -15.35 22.06 20.89
CA SER A 69 -14.16 22.76 21.37
C SER A 69 -13.56 21.93 22.50
N SER A 70 -12.24 21.71 22.46
CA SER A 70 -11.55 20.81 23.40
C SER A 70 -10.20 21.38 23.83
N ASP A 71 -9.88 21.18 25.10
CA ASP A 71 -8.57 21.42 25.70
C ASP A 71 -7.76 20.12 25.88
N ASN A 72 -8.26 19.00 25.36
CA ASN A 72 -7.56 17.72 25.43
C ASN A 72 -6.39 17.68 24.45
N VAL A 73 -5.41 18.53 24.74
CA VAL A 73 -4.15 18.70 24.01
C VAL A 73 -3.01 18.17 24.85
N ARG A 74 -2.19 17.32 24.27
CA ARG A 74 -0.99 16.78 24.91
C ARG A 74 0.25 17.09 24.07
N ALA A 75 1.13 17.93 24.58
CA ALA A 75 2.46 18.12 24.01
C ALA A 75 3.28 16.82 24.08
N THR A 76 3.94 16.47 22.99
CA THR A 76 4.75 15.25 22.87
C THR A 76 6.22 15.51 22.52
N GLY A 77 6.62 16.79 22.47
CA GLY A 77 7.97 17.22 22.21
C GLY A 77 8.37 17.26 20.73
N PRO A 78 9.63 17.41 20.42
CA PRO A 78 10.13 17.48 19.05
C PRO A 78 10.13 16.11 18.36
N LEU A 79 9.97 16.12 17.02
CA LEU A 79 10.04 14.93 16.20
C LEU A 79 10.68 15.26 14.84
N GLY A 80 11.84 14.69 14.54
CA GLY A 80 12.60 15.02 13.32
C GLY A 80 12.91 16.50 13.26
N ASN A 81 12.50 17.18 12.19
CA ASN A 81 12.69 18.62 12.00
C ASN A 81 11.61 19.48 12.69
N MET A 82 10.59 18.87 13.28
CA MET A 82 9.53 19.58 13.99
C MET A 82 10.00 19.90 15.42
N LYS A 83 9.95 21.17 15.82
CA LYS A 83 10.36 21.62 17.16
C LYS A 83 9.30 21.29 18.22
N ALA A 84 8.02 21.23 17.83
CA ALA A 84 6.94 20.85 18.73
C ALA A 84 5.94 19.95 18.03
N THR A 85 5.39 18.98 18.78
CA THR A 85 4.26 18.15 18.34
C THR A 85 3.22 18.03 19.45
N PHE A 86 1.95 17.92 19.03
CA PHE A 86 0.80 17.86 19.95
C PHE A 86 -0.16 16.77 19.50
N ARG A 87 -0.67 16.00 20.45
CA ARG A 87 -1.80 15.09 20.22
C ARG A 87 -3.10 15.83 20.58
N LEU A 88 -4.01 15.88 19.64
CA LEU A 88 -5.34 16.50 19.76
C LEU A 88 -6.36 15.36 19.88
N CYS A 89 -6.86 15.09 21.09
CA CYS A 89 -7.78 14.00 21.34
C CYS A 89 -9.23 14.48 21.30
N PHE A 90 -10.00 13.91 20.36
CA PHE A 90 -11.43 14.24 20.16
C PHE A 90 -12.34 13.00 20.20
N SER A 91 -11.96 12.01 21.00
CA SER A 91 -12.67 10.73 21.11
C SER A 91 -14.12 10.88 21.61
N THR A 92 -14.44 12.00 22.28
CA THR A 92 -15.79 12.32 22.75
C THR A 92 -16.76 12.70 21.63
N LEU A 93 -16.27 13.08 20.45
CA LEU A 93 -17.15 13.38 19.31
C LEU A 93 -17.53 12.05 18.61
N ASP A 94 -18.74 11.57 18.85
CA ASP A 94 -19.31 10.36 18.25
C ASP A 94 -20.34 10.63 17.15
N LEU A 95 -20.71 11.90 16.95
CA LEU A 95 -21.65 12.32 15.92
C LEU A 95 -21.08 12.03 14.53
N GLN A 96 -21.85 11.31 13.71
CA GLN A 96 -21.47 11.05 12.33
C GLN A 96 -21.56 12.32 11.48
N GLY A 97 -20.57 12.52 10.62
CA GLY A 97 -20.47 13.70 9.77
C GLY A 97 -19.11 13.83 9.10
N THR A 98 -18.90 14.98 8.47
CA THR A 98 -17.63 15.33 7.80
C THR A 98 -17.07 16.58 8.44
N TYR A 99 -15.84 16.50 8.89
CA TYR A 99 -15.25 17.50 9.79
C TYR A 99 -13.84 17.89 9.36
N TYR A 100 -13.36 18.98 9.95
CA TYR A 100 -11.94 19.33 9.97
C TYR A 100 -11.55 19.87 11.35
N ILE A 101 -10.28 19.85 11.67
CA ILE A 101 -9.70 20.38 12.92
C ILE A 101 -9.09 21.74 12.66
N LYS A 102 -9.29 22.67 13.59
CA LYS A 102 -8.70 24.01 13.56
C LYS A 102 -7.97 24.29 14.87
N VAL A 103 -6.73 24.81 14.75
CA VAL A 103 -5.92 25.34 15.86
C VAL A 103 -5.40 26.69 15.40
N GLY A 104 -5.88 27.77 15.97
CA GLY A 104 -5.55 29.11 15.48
C GLY A 104 -5.92 29.27 14.01
N ASN A 105 -4.93 29.53 13.16
CA ASN A 105 -5.10 29.58 11.71
C ASN A 105 -4.80 28.27 11.00
N CYS A 106 -4.15 27.31 11.67
CA CYS A 106 -3.85 26.00 11.11
C CYS A 106 -5.13 25.15 11.00
N ARG A 107 -5.30 24.50 9.85
CA ARG A 107 -6.44 23.65 9.54
C ARG A 107 -5.97 22.29 9.02
N SER A 108 -6.66 21.22 9.43
CA SER A 108 -6.47 19.88 8.86
C SER A 108 -7.17 19.73 7.50
N ASP A 109 -6.83 18.66 6.79
CA ASP A 109 -7.71 18.12 5.76
C ASP A 109 -9.04 17.70 6.36
N VAL A 110 -10.04 17.53 5.49
CA VAL A 110 -11.39 17.07 5.85
C VAL A 110 -11.36 15.56 6.06
N PHE A 111 -12.11 15.10 7.08
CA PHE A 111 -12.24 13.67 7.38
C PHE A 111 -13.68 13.30 7.80
N PRO A 112 -14.15 12.09 7.50
CA PRO A 112 -15.42 11.59 7.97
C PRO A 112 -15.32 10.95 9.36
N ILE A 113 -16.41 11.02 10.11
CA ILE A 113 -16.72 10.13 11.23
C ILE A 113 -17.97 9.35 10.85
N ASN A 114 -17.87 8.05 10.63
CA ASN A 114 -19.05 7.20 10.37
C ASN A 114 -18.76 5.71 10.64
N GLY A 115 -19.83 4.91 10.77
CA GLY A 115 -19.72 3.48 11.09
C GLY A 115 -19.15 2.60 9.99
N GLN A 116 -19.05 3.12 8.74
CA GLN A 116 -18.59 2.37 7.56
C GLN A 116 -17.26 2.91 7.01
N VAL A 117 -16.56 3.74 7.76
CA VAL A 117 -15.37 4.47 7.30
C VAL A 117 -14.25 3.55 6.77
N TYR A 118 -14.17 2.32 7.25
CA TYR A 118 -13.19 1.31 6.82
C TYR A 118 -13.79 0.24 5.92
N HIS A 119 -15.06 0.36 5.52
CA HIS A 119 -15.68 -0.63 4.64
C HIS A 119 -14.94 -0.72 3.30
N GLY A 120 -14.61 -1.94 2.87
CA GLY A 120 -13.89 -2.22 1.62
C GLY A 120 -12.39 -1.89 1.63
N THR A 121 -11.83 -1.33 2.72
CA THR A 121 -10.40 -0.99 2.77
C THR A 121 -9.50 -2.22 2.79
N ALA A 122 -9.95 -3.33 3.40
CA ALA A 122 -9.23 -4.59 3.41
C ALA A 122 -9.14 -5.17 1.99
N ASP A 123 -10.26 -5.21 1.25
CA ASP A 123 -10.29 -5.67 -0.14
C ASP A 123 -9.46 -4.77 -1.06
N PHE A 124 -9.44 -3.45 -0.80
CA PHE A 124 -8.60 -2.53 -1.54
C PHE A 124 -7.11 -2.86 -1.38
N THR A 125 -6.66 -3.26 -0.18
CA THR A 125 -5.27 -3.67 0.04
C THR A 125 -4.89 -4.96 -0.66
N LEU A 126 -5.84 -5.92 -0.81
CA LEU A 126 -5.62 -7.14 -1.58
C LEU A 126 -5.32 -6.88 -3.07
N ARG A 127 -5.74 -5.72 -3.58
CA ARG A 127 -5.39 -5.29 -4.94
C ARG A 127 -3.86 -5.27 -5.15
N TYR A 128 -3.10 -4.85 -4.15
CA TYR A 128 -1.64 -4.87 -4.24
C TYR A 128 -1.10 -6.29 -4.43
N MET A 129 -1.59 -7.26 -3.65
CA MET A 129 -1.17 -8.66 -3.77
C MET A 129 -1.48 -9.20 -5.17
N ARG A 130 -2.69 -8.99 -5.68
CA ARG A 130 -3.06 -9.39 -7.03
C ARG A 130 -2.20 -8.74 -8.12
N GLN A 131 -1.77 -7.49 -7.93
CA GLN A 131 -0.86 -6.82 -8.86
C GLN A 131 0.54 -7.42 -8.87
N GLN A 132 0.97 -8.03 -7.76
CA GLN A 132 2.28 -8.67 -7.64
C GLN A 132 2.29 -10.14 -8.11
N ARG A 133 1.17 -10.71 -8.55
CA ARG A 133 1.15 -12.10 -9.03
C ARG A 133 2.16 -12.32 -10.14
N CYS A 134 2.99 -13.36 -9.95
CA CYS A 134 3.84 -13.94 -10.98
C CYS A 134 3.05 -15.06 -11.68
N GLY A 135 3.30 -15.29 -12.96
CA GLY A 135 2.45 -16.11 -13.79
C GLY A 135 1.31 -15.30 -14.38
N TRP A 136 0.05 -15.76 -14.26
CA TRP A 136 -1.09 -14.96 -14.71
C TRP A 136 -1.28 -13.73 -13.81
N ASN A 137 -1.28 -12.56 -14.44
CA ASN A 137 -1.53 -11.29 -13.73
C ASN A 137 -2.80 -10.62 -14.28
N PRO A 138 -3.87 -10.49 -13.47
CA PRO A 138 -5.16 -10.00 -13.94
C PRO A 138 -5.18 -8.50 -14.29
N TYR A 139 -4.18 -7.73 -13.86
CA TYR A 139 -4.12 -6.30 -14.15
C TYR A 139 -3.50 -5.99 -15.50
N ILE A 140 -2.41 -6.68 -15.85
CA ILE A 140 -1.81 -6.58 -17.17
C ILE A 140 -2.49 -7.51 -18.18
N LYS A 141 -3.36 -8.43 -17.71
CA LYS A 141 -4.07 -9.45 -18.50
C LYS A 141 -3.13 -10.28 -19.37
N ASP A 142 -2.02 -10.65 -18.80
CA ASP A 142 -0.95 -11.35 -19.48
C ASP A 142 -0.19 -12.25 -18.50
N PHE A 143 0.64 -13.12 -19.05
CA PHE A 143 1.52 -14.01 -18.31
C PHE A 143 2.94 -13.46 -18.24
N CYS A 144 3.63 -13.75 -17.13
CA CYS A 144 5.06 -13.51 -16.99
C CYS A 144 5.76 -14.74 -16.45
N HIS A 145 7.06 -14.85 -16.66
CA HIS A 145 7.96 -15.81 -16.01
C HIS A 145 7.48 -17.27 -16.08
N GLN A 146 6.98 -17.66 -17.26
CA GLN A 146 6.36 -18.98 -17.46
C GLN A 146 7.38 -20.14 -17.47
N LYS A 147 8.68 -19.84 -17.49
CA LYS A 147 9.76 -20.82 -17.57
C LYS A 147 10.70 -20.80 -16.38
N ASP A 148 10.33 -20.14 -15.27
CA ASP A 148 11.09 -20.24 -14.03
C ASP A 148 11.09 -21.70 -13.56
N GLY A 149 12.15 -22.32 -13.10
CA GLY A 149 13.40 -21.85 -12.56
C GLY A 149 14.51 -22.85 -12.83
N ILE A 150 15.64 -22.31 -13.20
CA ILE A 150 16.86 -23.12 -13.29
C ILE A 150 17.44 -23.28 -11.89
N ILE A 151 17.62 -24.52 -11.44
CA ILE A 151 18.10 -24.84 -10.09
C ILE A 151 19.55 -24.38 -9.92
N LYS A 152 19.81 -23.68 -8.83
CA LYS A 152 21.12 -23.23 -8.38
C LYS A 152 21.43 -23.69 -6.96
N ASN A 153 22.69 -23.94 -6.68
CA ASN A 153 23.26 -24.36 -5.40
C ASN A 153 22.80 -25.76 -4.92
N HIS A 154 22.16 -26.55 -5.77
CA HIS A 154 21.76 -27.90 -5.40
C HIS A 154 22.89 -28.90 -5.65
N PRO A 155 23.20 -29.79 -4.70
CA PRO A 155 24.36 -30.69 -4.81
C PRO A 155 24.31 -31.67 -5.98
N THR A 156 23.11 -32.05 -6.44
CA THR A 156 22.92 -33.07 -7.49
C THR A 156 21.97 -32.64 -8.61
N LYS A 157 21.22 -31.56 -8.46
CA LYS A 157 20.22 -31.10 -9.43
C LYS A 157 20.59 -29.73 -10.05
N GLU A 158 21.84 -29.26 -9.86
CA GLU A 158 22.33 -27.99 -10.41
C GLU A 158 22.07 -27.91 -11.93
N GLY A 159 21.45 -26.80 -12.37
CA GLY A 159 21.15 -26.55 -13.77
C GLY A 159 19.93 -27.30 -14.34
N GLN A 160 19.30 -28.19 -13.57
CA GLN A 160 18.02 -28.78 -13.96
C GLN A 160 16.88 -27.74 -13.80
N HIS A 161 15.75 -28.01 -14.44
CA HIS A 161 14.56 -27.17 -14.35
C HIS A 161 13.60 -27.70 -13.29
N LEU A 162 13.09 -26.78 -12.45
CA LEU A 162 12.01 -26.99 -11.50
C LEU A 162 10.86 -26.04 -11.86
N ASP A 163 9.63 -26.54 -11.96
CA ASP A 163 8.45 -25.68 -12.16
C ASP A 163 8.11 -24.92 -10.87
N VAL A 164 8.50 -23.66 -10.84
CA VAL A 164 8.25 -22.73 -9.72
C VAL A 164 7.40 -21.53 -10.12
N ARG A 165 6.55 -21.68 -11.14
CA ARG A 165 5.64 -20.64 -11.61
C ARG A 165 4.61 -20.28 -10.54
N GLY A 166 4.23 -19.02 -10.47
CA GLY A 166 3.22 -18.51 -9.53
C GLY A 166 3.81 -17.68 -8.40
N GLY A 167 3.08 -17.51 -7.31
CA GLY A 167 3.46 -16.65 -6.19
C GLY A 167 3.41 -15.17 -6.52
N TRP A 168 4.15 -14.36 -5.77
CA TRP A 168 4.19 -12.92 -5.92
C TRP A 168 5.61 -12.40 -6.07
N HIS A 169 5.79 -11.41 -6.93
CA HIS A 169 6.98 -10.58 -6.91
C HIS A 169 7.07 -9.82 -5.59
N ASP A 170 8.25 -9.73 -5.01
CA ASP A 170 8.46 -9.04 -3.73
C ASP A 170 8.29 -7.52 -3.89
N ALA A 171 8.76 -6.99 -5.01
CA ALA A 171 8.67 -5.58 -5.37
C ALA A 171 8.59 -5.38 -6.90
N ALA A 172 8.91 -4.18 -7.38
CA ALA A 172 8.95 -3.88 -8.82
C ALA A 172 10.20 -4.41 -9.53
N ASP A 173 11.12 -4.98 -8.80
CA ASP A 173 12.34 -5.66 -9.28
C ASP A 173 12.13 -7.15 -9.59
N LEU A 174 10.91 -7.63 -9.34
CA LEU A 174 10.38 -8.94 -9.73
C LEU A 174 10.99 -10.18 -9.04
N LEU A 175 11.90 -10.02 -8.06
CA LEU A 175 12.35 -11.16 -7.27
C LEU A 175 11.22 -11.78 -6.47
N GLN A 176 11.40 -13.05 -6.08
CA GLN A 176 10.43 -13.75 -5.24
C GLN A 176 11.16 -14.45 -4.08
N TYR A 177 10.61 -14.34 -2.87
CA TYR A 177 11.20 -14.93 -1.67
C TYR A 177 10.17 -15.74 -0.90
N THR A 178 10.53 -16.97 -0.51
CA THR A 178 9.64 -17.82 0.31
C THR A 178 9.36 -17.21 1.68
N THR A 179 10.35 -16.53 2.27
CA THR A 179 10.21 -15.91 3.60
C THR A 179 9.16 -14.80 3.62
N THR A 180 9.23 -13.85 2.66
CA THR A 180 8.27 -12.74 2.59
C THR A 180 6.89 -13.22 2.19
N SER A 181 6.82 -14.17 1.24
CA SER A 181 5.54 -14.77 0.82
C SER A 181 4.88 -15.57 1.93
N ALA A 182 5.62 -16.37 2.69
CA ALA A 182 5.08 -17.10 3.84
C ALA A 182 4.57 -16.15 4.93
N ASN A 183 5.29 -15.07 5.20
CA ASN A 183 4.84 -14.04 6.13
C ASN A 183 3.56 -13.33 5.63
N ALA A 184 3.48 -12.99 4.36
CA ALA A 184 2.28 -12.39 3.78
C ALA A 184 1.06 -13.31 3.89
N ILE A 185 1.23 -14.60 3.59
CA ILE A 185 0.18 -15.63 3.76
C ILE A 185 -0.28 -15.68 5.21
N TYR A 186 0.66 -15.76 6.15
CA TYR A 186 0.34 -15.80 7.58
C TYR A 186 -0.46 -14.54 8.01
N GLN A 187 -0.04 -13.35 7.60
CA GLN A 187 -0.74 -12.12 7.94
C GLN A 187 -2.15 -12.05 7.34
N MET A 188 -2.33 -12.50 6.10
CA MET A 188 -3.64 -12.57 5.46
C MET A 188 -4.55 -13.59 6.16
N MET A 189 -4.04 -14.78 6.51
CA MET A 189 -4.79 -15.79 7.27
C MET A 189 -5.21 -15.23 8.63
N PHE A 190 -4.29 -14.60 9.35
CA PHE A 190 -4.56 -14.00 10.65
C PHE A 190 -5.62 -12.89 10.55
N ALA A 191 -5.51 -11.99 9.57
CA ALA A 191 -6.49 -10.92 9.32
C ALA A 191 -7.89 -11.51 9.05
N TYR A 192 -7.98 -12.53 8.19
CA TYR A 192 -9.24 -13.20 7.88
C TYR A 192 -9.84 -13.88 9.13
N MET A 193 -9.03 -14.59 9.91
CA MET A 193 -9.50 -15.23 11.16
C MET A 193 -10.03 -14.23 12.19
N GLN A 194 -9.43 -13.05 12.28
CA GLN A 194 -9.85 -12.00 13.23
C GLN A 194 -11.15 -11.31 12.81
N ASN A 195 -11.37 -11.09 11.53
CA ASN A 195 -12.56 -10.40 11.03
C ASN A 195 -12.95 -10.90 9.61
N PRO A 196 -13.55 -12.07 9.49
CA PRO A 196 -13.95 -12.62 8.18
C PRO A 196 -14.90 -11.70 7.41
N SER A 197 -15.78 -10.97 8.10
CA SER A 197 -16.77 -10.09 7.50
C SER A 197 -16.20 -8.82 6.84
N ALA A 198 -14.91 -8.53 7.06
CA ALA A 198 -14.23 -7.41 6.41
C ALA A 198 -13.82 -7.71 4.95
N PHE A 199 -13.93 -8.97 4.52
CA PHE A 199 -13.47 -9.44 3.21
C PHE A 199 -14.64 -9.91 2.35
N ALA A 200 -14.71 -9.37 1.13
CA ALA A 200 -15.73 -9.70 0.15
C ALA A 200 -15.30 -10.85 -0.77
N ASP A 201 -16.24 -11.28 -1.62
CA ASP A 201 -16.05 -12.21 -2.74
C ASP A 201 -16.46 -11.47 -4.02
N GLN A 202 -15.52 -10.72 -4.60
CA GLN A 202 -15.70 -9.87 -5.77
C GLN A 202 -14.87 -10.32 -6.97
N TYR A 203 -13.91 -11.20 -6.75
CA TYR A 203 -13.00 -11.72 -7.76
C TYR A 203 -12.99 -13.25 -7.72
N LYS A 204 -12.76 -13.84 -8.87
CA LYS A 204 -12.50 -15.28 -8.99
C LYS A 204 -11.07 -15.62 -8.56
N ALA A 205 -10.79 -16.89 -8.37
CA ALA A 205 -9.46 -17.38 -7.99
C ALA A 205 -8.32 -16.91 -8.93
N ASP A 206 -8.63 -16.70 -10.22
CA ASP A 206 -7.68 -16.14 -11.21
C ASP A 206 -7.50 -14.62 -11.10
N GLY A 207 -8.22 -13.95 -10.20
CA GLY A 207 -8.18 -12.51 -9.99
C GLY A 207 -9.00 -11.69 -10.98
N THR A 208 -9.80 -12.33 -11.85
CA THR A 208 -10.76 -11.63 -12.73
C THR A 208 -12.03 -11.27 -11.94
N PRO A 209 -12.75 -10.18 -12.32
CA PRO A 209 -13.98 -9.80 -11.64
C PRO A 209 -15.05 -10.91 -11.66
N GLY A 210 -15.73 -11.08 -10.54
CA GLY A 210 -16.84 -12.03 -10.35
C GLY A 210 -16.67 -12.88 -9.10
N SER A 211 -17.77 -13.17 -8.42
CA SER A 211 -17.81 -14.04 -7.24
C SER A 211 -17.58 -15.51 -7.61
N ASN A 212 -16.91 -16.27 -6.75
CA ASN A 212 -16.73 -17.72 -6.88
C ASN A 212 -17.17 -18.51 -5.63
N GLY A 213 -17.76 -17.84 -4.63
CA GLY A 213 -18.19 -18.43 -3.35
C GLY A 213 -17.08 -18.51 -2.30
N ILE A 214 -15.89 -17.97 -2.58
CA ILE A 214 -14.72 -17.96 -1.69
C ILE A 214 -14.31 -16.49 -1.49
N PRO A 215 -14.12 -16.02 -0.24
CA PRO A 215 -13.62 -14.67 -0.02
C PRO A 215 -12.28 -14.40 -0.74
N ASP A 216 -12.16 -13.23 -1.35
CA ASP A 216 -10.99 -12.84 -2.17
C ASP A 216 -9.65 -13.04 -1.47
N ILE A 217 -9.60 -12.79 -0.15
CA ILE A 217 -8.39 -13.01 0.64
C ILE A 217 -7.98 -14.48 0.71
N VAL A 218 -8.96 -15.39 0.74
CA VAL A 218 -8.71 -16.84 0.81
C VAL A 218 -8.18 -17.33 -0.54
N ASP A 219 -8.71 -16.84 -1.65
CA ASP A 219 -8.16 -17.12 -2.97
C ASP A 219 -6.72 -16.64 -3.10
N GLU A 220 -6.41 -15.45 -2.58
CA GLU A 220 -5.07 -14.90 -2.62
C GLU A 220 -4.09 -15.69 -1.73
N ILE A 221 -4.53 -16.11 -0.53
CA ILE A 221 -3.77 -17.02 0.34
C ILE A 221 -3.46 -18.32 -0.40
N TYR A 222 -4.46 -18.92 -1.07
CA TYR A 222 -4.30 -20.16 -1.80
C TYR A 222 -3.31 -20.01 -2.97
N TRP A 223 -3.34 -18.90 -3.70
CA TRP A 223 -2.37 -18.57 -4.73
C TRP A 223 -0.93 -18.64 -4.21
N GLY A 224 -0.67 -18.04 -3.07
CA GLY A 224 0.64 -18.07 -2.43
C GLY A 224 1.03 -19.45 -1.90
N LEU A 225 0.10 -20.18 -1.29
CA LEU A 225 0.35 -21.54 -0.78
C LEU A 225 0.74 -22.51 -1.89
N GLN A 226 0.06 -22.45 -3.05
CA GLN A 226 0.41 -23.27 -4.21
C GLN A 226 1.84 -23.01 -4.68
N TRP A 227 2.32 -21.79 -4.59
CA TRP A 227 3.70 -21.46 -4.94
C TRP A 227 4.70 -21.97 -3.87
N LEU A 228 4.38 -21.81 -2.59
CA LEU A 228 5.24 -22.35 -1.51
C LEU A 228 5.38 -23.89 -1.62
N ASP A 229 4.33 -24.57 -2.02
CA ASP A 229 4.36 -26.03 -2.26
C ASP A 229 5.36 -26.39 -3.38
N ARG A 230 5.37 -25.61 -4.46
CA ARG A 230 6.36 -25.76 -5.55
C ARG A 230 7.78 -25.45 -5.12
N MET A 231 7.96 -24.52 -4.18
CA MET A 231 9.27 -24.19 -3.62
C MET A 231 9.77 -25.21 -2.58
N ASN A 232 8.93 -26.17 -2.21
CA ASN A 232 9.26 -27.31 -1.36
C ASN A 232 8.73 -28.60 -1.98
N PRO A 233 9.25 -29.04 -3.16
CA PRO A 233 8.69 -30.13 -3.96
C PRO A 233 8.82 -31.49 -3.29
N GLU A 234 9.83 -31.69 -2.45
CA GLU A 234 10.12 -32.94 -1.77
C GLU A 234 10.57 -32.69 -0.31
N ARG A 235 10.37 -33.66 0.56
CA ARG A 235 10.83 -33.56 1.94
C ARG A 235 12.35 -33.36 2.02
N GLY A 236 12.77 -32.24 2.58
CA GLY A 236 14.19 -31.87 2.70
C GLY A 236 14.71 -31.04 1.54
N GLU A 237 13.90 -30.77 0.52
CA GLU A 237 14.21 -29.82 -0.53
C GLU A 237 13.45 -28.52 -0.33
N LEU A 238 14.16 -27.47 -0.02
CA LEU A 238 13.60 -26.11 0.09
C LEU A 238 14.37 -25.18 -0.82
N TYR A 239 13.63 -24.43 -1.62
CA TYR A 239 14.14 -23.33 -2.42
C TYR A 239 13.66 -22.03 -1.80
N ASN A 240 14.54 -21.04 -1.60
CA ASN A 240 14.20 -19.84 -0.85
C ASN A 240 13.91 -18.61 -1.70
N GLN A 241 14.30 -18.64 -2.99
CA GLN A 241 14.30 -17.46 -3.81
C GLN A 241 14.25 -17.80 -5.30
N ILE A 242 13.54 -16.98 -6.08
CA ILE A 242 13.65 -16.91 -7.55
C ILE A 242 14.28 -15.57 -7.92
N ALA A 243 15.17 -15.60 -8.92
CA ALA A 243 15.97 -14.48 -9.38
C ALA A 243 17.06 -14.03 -8.37
N ASP A 244 17.88 -13.06 -8.74
CA ASP A 244 18.93 -12.47 -7.91
C ASP A 244 19.16 -10.98 -8.26
N ASP A 245 20.26 -10.40 -7.79
CA ASP A 245 20.56 -8.97 -7.92
C ASP A 245 20.56 -8.44 -9.37
N ARG A 246 20.62 -9.31 -10.38
CA ARG A 246 20.46 -8.89 -11.78
C ARG A 246 19.08 -8.33 -12.07
N ASP A 247 18.09 -8.64 -11.24
CA ASP A 247 16.74 -8.08 -11.30
C ASP A 247 16.56 -6.79 -10.51
N HIS A 248 17.49 -6.40 -9.65
CA HIS A 248 17.42 -5.17 -8.85
C HIS A 248 17.72 -3.87 -9.65
N VAL A 249 17.42 -3.83 -10.93
CA VAL A 249 17.94 -2.76 -11.80
C VAL A 249 16.95 -1.66 -12.15
N ALA A 250 15.64 -1.86 -12.05
CA ALA A 250 14.63 -0.84 -12.36
C ALA A 250 13.20 -1.29 -12.00
N MET A 251 12.28 -0.33 -11.99
CA MET A 251 10.85 -0.59 -12.08
C MET A 251 10.50 -1.05 -13.49
N LYS A 252 9.83 -2.20 -13.63
CA LYS A 252 9.46 -2.79 -14.91
C LYS A 252 8.14 -3.52 -14.82
N LEU A 253 7.48 -3.69 -15.97
CA LEU A 253 6.31 -4.56 -16.05
C LEU A 253 6.77 -6.02 -16.11
N PRO A 254 6.13 -6.95 -15.39
CA PRO A 254 6.61 -8.33 -15.28
C PRO A 254 6.61 -9.09 -16.60
N ASN A 255 5.75 -8.77 -17.55
CA ASN A 255 5.72 -9.37 -18.88
C ASN A 255 6.77 -8.78 -19.86
N TYR A 256 7.50 -7.76 -19.44
CA TYR A 256 8.61 -7.13 -20.18
C TYR A 256 9.91 -7.14 -19.38
N ASP A 257 10.16 -8.18 -18.61
CA ASP A 257 11.40 -8.31 -17.86
C ASP A 257 12.60 -8.44 -18.79
N PRO A 258 13.55 -7.47 -18.80
CA PRO A 258 14.75 -7.51 -19.64
C PRO A 258 15.91 -8.27 -19.00
N ALA A 259 15.74 -8.83 -17.80
CA ALA A 259 16.81 -9.52 -17.10
C ALA A 259 17.35 -10.69 -17.93
N ASP A 260 18.66 -10.82 -17.98
CA ASP A 260 19.36 -11.89 -18.68
C ASP A 260 20.28 -12.62 -17.69
N TYR A 261 19.96 -13.88 -17.46
CA TYR A 261 20.70 -14.75 -16.56
C TYR A 261 21.75 -15.61 -17.28
N GLY A 262 22.03 -15.29 -18.54
CA GLY A 262 22.97 -16.03 -19.39
C GLY A 262 22.28 -17.07 -20.26
N TRP A 263 20.94 -17.15 -20.21
CA TRP A 263 20.14 -18.06 -21.05
C TRP A 263 19.30 -17.33 -22.11
N GLY A 264 19.53 -16.01 -22.25
CA GLY A 264 18.76 -15.13 -23.12
C GLY A 264 17.66 -14.36 -22.41
N LYS A 265 17.18 -13.29 -23.04
CA LYS A 265 16.07 -12.47 -22.50
C LYS A 265 14.78 -13.28 -22.46
N ASN A 266 14.01 -13.08 -21.42
CA ASN A 266 12.76 -13.82 -21.13
C ASN A 266 12.98 -15.34 -20.97
N ALA A 267 14.20 -15.76 -20.68
CA ALA A 267 14.53 -17.13 -20.32
C ALA A 267 14.20 -17.42 -18.85
N ASP A 268 14.46 -18.67 -18.46
CA ASP A 268 14.20 -19.15 -17.12
C ASP A 268 15.04 -18.39 -16.09
N ARG A 269 14.41 -17.88 -15.04
CA ARG A 269 15.11 -17.29 -13.91
C ARG A 269 15.65 -18.40 -12.99
N PRO A 270 16.78 -18.16 -12.28
CA PRO A 270 17.30 -19.15 -11.35
C PRO A 270 16.39 -19.29 -10.12
N VAL A 271 16.31 -20.53 -9.61
CA VAL A 271 15.73 -20.85 -8.30
C VAL A 271 16.83 -21.41 -7.40
N TYR A 272 16.93 -20.90 -6.17
CA TYR A 272 18.05 -21.17 -5.28
C TYR A 272 17.69 -22.17 -4.19
N PHE A 273 18.40 -23.30 -4.18
CA PHE A 273 18.29 -24.33 -3.15
C PHE A 273 18.94 -23.89 -1.83
N VAL A 274 18.28 -24.23 -0.72
CA VAL A 274 18.79 -23.96 0.64
C VAL A 274 19.58 -25.17 1.14
N ASP A 275 20.89 -25.06 1.16
CA ASP A 275 21.82 -26.11 1.58
C ASP A 275 22.33 -25.98 3.03
N GLY A 276 21.70 -25.13 3.82
CA GLY A 276 22.11 -24.83 5.20
C GLY A 276 23.33 -23.89 5.30
N LYS A 277 23.86 -23.44 4.18
CA LYS A 277 24.94 -22.44 4.15
C LYS A 277 24.37 -21.05 3.87
N PRO A 278 25.08 -19.96 4.25
CA PRO A 278 24.70 -18.62 3.83
C PRO A 278 24.57 -18.58 2.31
N GLN A 279 23.41 -18.15 1.84
CA GLN A 279 23.18 -18.06 0.40
C GLN A 279 24.10 -16.99 -0.20
N GLN A 280 24.87 -17.40 -1.20
CA GLN A 280 25.58 -16.47 -2.06
C GLN A 280 24.59 -15.91 -3.06
N ARG A 281 23.74 -15.08 -2.60
CA ARG A 281 23.07 -14.19 -3.50
C ARG A 281 23.63 -12.82 -3.28
N GLY A 282 23.33 -11.98 -4.17
CA GLY A 282 23.85 -10.67 -4.19
C GLY A 282 23.95 -9.98 -2.86
N LYS A 283 24.57 -8.85 -2.87
CA LYS A 283 25.07 -8.08 -1.70
C LYS A 283 24.02 -7.70 -0.65
N TYR A 284 22.73 -8.00 -0.87
CA TYR A 284 21.61 -7.48 -0.10
C TYR A 284 20.83 -8.54 0.69
N MET A 285 21.44 -9.66 0.95
CA MET A 285 20.90 -10.62 1.94
C MET A 285 21.50 -10.47 3.29
#